data_4108e6353ae063672f0d6d4b8e762a3f
#
_entry.id   4108e6353ae063672f0d6d4b8e762a3f
#
_cell.length_a   1.000
_cell.length_b   1.000
_cell.length_c   1.000
_cell.angle_alpha   90.00
_cell.angle_beta   90.00
_cell.angle_gamma   90.00
#
_symmetry.space_group_name_H-M   'P 1'
#
loop_
_entity.id
_entity.type
_entity.pdbx_description
1 polymer ?
#
loop_
_entity_poly.entity_id
_entity_poly.type
_entity_poly.pdbx_seq_one_letter_code
_entity_poly.pdbx_strand_id
1 'polypeptide(L)'
;AEEMQWIVDQLVIGNRLATAEIVTRDGVRIDLRNIRSPILCFCSKGDNITPPQQALGWIVDLYGKDDDIRACGQTIVYAVHDSIGHLGIFVGGGIARKEHQEFATNIDLIDVLPPGLYEAVMTPKSADAANPELIAGDWIVRFEQRTLDDVRAIVQPSPENERRFAAARRVSEINLGLYRTLFQPFVKAVVNEQTSEWLRKFNSAELPYQLFSDRNPLMQQIAHLAEQVRGQRQPVSPGNPLVQWQAIFSDRIVAALDGYRDLRDSSMEQIFLAIYSSPLLQALVGVKPTDEEPRQRPGNEPERIAFIEKRIGELKARIAEGGVREAAIRSLVYIGMAGAGVDERAFNELRRIRAEHGGVTLDEFKKPLREQFFSLLLDR
;
A
#
# COMPACT_ATOMS: atom_id res chain seq x y z
N ALA A 1 1.70 23.75 -8.38
CA ALA A 1 0.42 24.00 -7.67
C ALA A 1 -0.73 23.23 -8.31
N GLU A 2 -0.91 23.32 -9.64
CA GLU A 2 -2.03 22.67 -10.35
C GLU A 2 -1.96 21.13 -10.28
N GLU A 3 -0.78 20.54 -10.40
CA GLU A 3 -0.59 19.09 -10.27
C GLU A 3 -0.96 18.60 -8.89
N MET A 4 -0.50 19.29 -7.83
CA MET A 4 -0.86 18.94 -6.45
C MET A 4 -2.36 19.04 -6.21
N GLN A 5 -2.99 20.08 -6.75
CA GLN A 5 -4.44 20.22 -6.67
C GLN A 5 -5.15 19.06 -7.40
N TRP A 6 -4.69 18.71 -8.59
CA TRP A 6 -5.25 17.59 -9.35
C TRP A 6 -5.13 16.27 -8.58
N ILE A 7 -3.97 16.01 -7.95
CA ILE A 7 -3.75 14.82 -7.11
C ILE A 7 -4.75 14.80 -5.95
N VAL A 8 -4.91 15.92 -5.23
CA VAL A 8 -5.85 16.00 -4.11
C VAL A 8 -7.28 15.77 -4.58
N ASP A 9 -7.70 16.42 -5.67
CA ASP A 9 -9.07 16.33 -6.17
C ASP A 9 -9.40 14.95 -6.75
N GLN A 10 -8.47 14.29 -7.44
CA GLN A 10 -8.74 13.03 -8.13
C GLN A 10 -8.44 11.80 -7.27
N LEU A 11 -7.35 11.84 -6.50
CA LEU A 11 -6.86 10.68 -5.78
C LEU A 11 -7.26 10.72 -4.30
N VAL A 12 -6.96 11.81 -3.58
CA VAL A 12 -7.12 11.85 -2.12
C VAL A 12 -8.59 12.05 -1.73
N ILE A 13 -9.24 13.09 -2.26
CA ILE A 13 -10.64 13.42 -1.93
C ILE A 13 -11.61 12.67 -2.86
N GLY A 14 -11.29 12.61 -4.14
CA GLY A 14 -12.14 12.02 -5.17
C GLY A 14 -12.18 10.51 -5.18
N ASN A 15 -11.10 9.84 -4.77
CA ASN A 15 -10.89 8.38 -4.87
C ASN A 15 -11.21 7.80 -6.28
N ARG A 16 -10.97 8.60 -7.33
CA ARG A 16 -11.41 8.27 -8.69
C ARG A 16 -10.53 7.24 -9.38
N LEU A 17 -9.30 7.05 -8.90
CA LEU A 17 -8.41 6.00 -9.42
C LEU A 17 -8.93 4.62 -9.01
N ALA A 18 -9.30 4.47 -7.74
CA ALA A 18 -9.83 3.22 -7.21
C ALA A 18 -11.16 2.81 -7.87
N THR A 19 -11.92 3.77 -8.40
CA THR A 19 -13.19 3.52 -9.07
C THR A 19 -13.12 3.56 -10.61
N ALA A 20 -11.91 3.69 -11.17
CA ALA A 20 -11.65 3.82 -12.62
C ALA A 20 -12.43 4.98 -13.29
N GLU A 21 -12.62 6.09 -12.56
CA GLU A 21 -13.35 7.28 -13.05
C GLU A 21 -12.42 8.33 -13.66
N ILE A 22 -11.10 8.15 -13.59
CA ILE A 22 -10.15 9.09 -14.17
C ILE A 22 -10.13 8.94 -15.68
N VAL A 23 -10.35 10.04 -16.37
CA VAL A 23 -10.21 10.13 -17.84
C VAL A 23 -9.17 11.18 -18.15
N THR A 24 -8.20 10.84 -18.99
CA THR A 24 -7.16 11.74 -19.46
C THR A 24 -7.71 12.77 -20.46
N ARG A 25 -6.95 13.81 -20.81
CA ARG A 25 -7.40 14.85 -21.74
C ARG A 25 -7.71 14.34 -23.14
N ASP A 26 -7.07 13.25 -23.55
CA ASP A 26 -7.28 12.54 -24.81
C ASP A 26 -8.38 11.48 -24.75
N GLY A 27 -9.15 11.45 -23.66
CA GLY A 27 -10.32 10.58 -23.49
C GLY A 27 -10.00 9.15 -23.06
N VAL A 28 -8.75 8.83 -22.71
CA VAL A 28 -8.38 7.50 -22.24
C VAL A 28 -8.75 7.33 -20.77
N ARG A 29 -9.52 6.29 -20.45
CA ARG A 29 -9.85 5.92 -19.07
C ARG A 29 -8.67 5.20 -18.42
N ILE A 30 -8.25 5.66 -17.25
CA ILE A 30 -7.25 4.99 -16.43
C ILE A 30 -7.97 3.95 -15.57
N ASP A 31 -7.60 2.68 -15.75
CA ASP A 31 -8.22 1.56 -15.06
C ASP A 31 -7.12 0.61 -14.57
N LEU A 32 -7.01 0.43 -13.25
CA LEU A 32 -6.02 -0.44 -12.63
C LEU A 32 -6.17 -1.90 -13.04
N ARG A 33 -7.36 -2.30 -13.51
CA ARG A 33 -7.62 -3.64 -14.05
C ARG A 33 -6.86 -3.95 -15.34
N ASN A 34 -6.26 -2.95 -15.97
CA ASN A 34 -5.42 -3.10 -17.17
C ASN A 34 -3.95 -3.41 -16.85
N ILE A 35 -3.53 -3.35 -15.58
CA ILE A 35 -2.17 -3.70 -15.17
C ILE A 35 -1.96 -5.20 -15.37
N ARG A 36 -0.88 -5.59 -16.03
CA ARG A 36 -0.57 -7.00 -16.37
C ARG A 36 0.52 -7.61 -15.49
N SER A 37 1.40 -6.79 -14.93
CA SER A 37 2.38 -7.24 -13.94
C SER A 37 1.69 -7.54 -12.60
N PRO A 38 2.24 -8.43 -11.78
CA PRO A 38 1.79 -8.59 -10.40
C PRO A 38 1.82 -7.25 -9.64
N ILE A 39 0.82 -7.04 -8.80
CA ILE A 39 0.70 -5.86 -7.95
C ILE A 39 1.04 -6.28 -6.52
N LEU A 40 2.01 -5.62 -5.90
CA LEU A 40 2.35 -5.82 -4.51
C LEU A 40 1.94 -4.60 -3.68
N CYS A 41 0.99 -4.80 -2.76
CA CYS A 41 0.53 -3.78 -1.83
C CYS A 41 1.13 -4.03 -0.44
N PHE A 42 2.08 -3.19 -0.03
CA PHE A 42 2.61 -3.22 1.33
C PHE A 42 1.98 -2.11 2.17
N CYS A 43 1.41 -2.45 3.31
CA CYS A 43 0.76 -1.50 4.21
C CYS A 43 1.02 -1.86 5.68
N SER A 44 0.68 -0.96 6.59
CA SER A 44 0.91 -1.16 8.02
C SER A 44 -0.23 -0.63 8.88
N LYS A 45 -0.56 -1.36 9.93
CA LYS A 45 -1.52 -0.91 10.96
C LYS A 45 -1.01 0.29 11.77
N GLY A 46 0.32 0.48 11.81
CA GLY A 46 0.94 1.65 12.46
C GLY A 46 0.98 2.92 11.58
N ASP A 47 0.56 2.81 10.32
CA ASP A 47 0.49 3.94 9.40
C ASP A 47 -0.82 4.69 9.59
N ASN A 48 -0.75 5.91 10.12
CA ASN A 48 -1.91 6.78 10.34
C ASN A 48 -2.24 7.69 9.14
N ILE A 49 -1.47 7.63 8.06
CA ILE A 49 -1.70 8.40 6.83
C ILE A 49 -2.34 7.51 5.76
N THR A 50 -1.76 6.32 5.53
CA THR A 50 -2.27 5.32 4.59
C THR A 50 -2.42 3.96 5.28
N PRO A 51 -3.36 3.83 6.22
CA PRO A 51 -3.61 2.59 6.92
C PRO A 51 -4.08 1.48 5.95
N PRO A 52 -4.09 0.20 6.38
CA PRO A 52 -4.51 -0.91 5.53
C PRO A 52 -5.86 -0.71 4.84
N GLN A 53 -6.79 -0.01 5.50
CA GLN A 53 -8.10 0.33 4.95
C GLN A 53 -8.01 1.18 3.67
N GLN A 54 -7.08 2.13 3.62
CA GLN A 54 -6.86 2.96 2.43
C GLN A 54 -6.00 2.23 1.40
N ALA A 55 -4.95 1.55 1.84
CA ALA A 55 -4.03 0.85 0.94
C ALA A 55 -4.69 -0.30 0.17
N LEU A 56 -5.68 -0.97 0.76
CA LEU A 56 -6.36 -2.12 0.18
C LEU A 56 -7.80 -1.82 -0.29
N GLY A 57 -8.36 -0.65 0.06
CA GLY A 57 -9.74 -0.27 -0.27
C GLY A 57 -10.03 -0.30 -1.77
N TRP A 58 -9.06 0.08 -2.61
CA TRP A 58 -9.20 0.05 -4.07
C TRP A 58 -9.54 -1.34 -4.61
N ILE A 59 -9.11 -2.41 -3.94
CA ILE A 59 -9.40 -3.79 -4.35
C ILE A 59 -10.90 -4.05 -4.26
N VAL A 60 -11.52 -3.69 -3.13
CA VAL A 60 -12.96 -3.90 -2.94
C VAL A 60 -13.82 -2.86 -3.65
N ASP A 61 -13.25 -1.70 -3.99
CA ASP A 61 -13.93 -0.67 -4.80
C ASP A 61 -13.98 -1.05 -6.28
N LEU A 62 -12.93 -1.74 -6.78
CA LEU A 62 -12.76 -2.02 -8.19
C LEU A 62 -13.33 -3.38 -8.60
N TYR A 63 -13.25 -4.39 -7.74
CA TYR A 63 -13.71 -5.74 -8.02
C TYR A 63 -14.96 -6.11 -7.24
N GLY A 64 -15.92 -6.73 -7.91
CA GLY A 64 -17.16 -7.22 -7.29
C GLY A 64 -17.01 -8.61 -6.69
N LYS A 65 -16.29 -9.50 -7.39
CA LYS A 65 -16.08 -10.93 -7.07
C LYS A 65 -14.63 -11.32 -7.32
N ASP A 66 -14.19 -12.41 -6.71
CA ASP A 66 -12.85 -12.97 -6.94
C ASP A 66 -12.62 -13.32 -8.42
N ASP A 67 -13.67 -13.77 -9.10
CA ASP A 67 -13.62 -14.08 -10.52
C ASP A 67 -13.34 -12.86 -11.40
N ASP A 68 -13.65 -11.65 -10.96
CA ASP A 68 -13.29 -10.43 -11.68
C ASP A 68 -11.77 -10.27 -11.76
N ILE A 69 -11.06 -10.54 -10.66
CA ILE A 69 -9.59 -10.50 -10.60
C ILE A 69 -9.00 -11.55 -11.54
N ARG A 70 -9.56 -12.78 -11.49
CA ARG A 70 -9.13 -13.91 -12.32
C ARG A 70 -9.36 -13.64 -13.80
N ALA A 71 -10.55 -13.14 -14.17
CA ALA A 71 -10.90 -12.80 -15.55
C ALA A 71 -10.01 -11.67 -16.12
N CYS A 72 -9.62 -10.70 -15.29
CA CYS A 72 -8.67 -9.64 -15.66
C CYS A 72 -7.23 -10.15 -15.81
N GLY A 73 -6.94 -11.37 -15.36
CA GLY A 73 -5.59 -11.95 -15.40
C GLY A 73 -4.62 -11.31 -14.42
N GLN A 74 -5.11 -10.68 -13.34
CA GLN A 74 -4.29 -9.96 -12.37
C GLN A 74 -3.89 -10.85 -11.20
N THR A 75 -2.64 -10.70 -10.78
CA THR A 75 -2.13 -11.24 -9.51
C THR A 75 -1.94 -10.07 -8.55
N ILE A 76 -2.65 -10.08 -7.44
CA ILE A 76 -2.57 -9.06 -6.40
C ILE A 76 -2.06 -9.71 -5.14
N VAL A 77 -0.94 -9.22 -4.62
CA VAL A 77 -0.33 -9.65 -3.36
C VAL A 77 -0.40 -8.50 -2.38
N TYR A 78 -0.81 -8.74 -1.16
CA TYR A 78 -0.70 -7.74 -0.11
C TYR A 78 0.06 -8.28 1.10
N ALA A 79 0.70 -7.37 1.83
CA ALA A 79 1.34 -7.66 3.10
C ALA A 79 0.97 -6.57 4.10
N VAL A 80 0.58 -6.96 5.30
CA VAL A 80 0.19 -6.06 6.39
C VAL A 80 1.21 -6.16 7.51
N HIS A 81 1.93 -5.08 7.77
CA HIS A 81 2.83 -4.97 8.93
C HIS A 81 2.05 -4.48 10.15
N ASP A 82 2.42 -4.93 11.36
CA ASP A 82 1.62 -4.64 12.56
C ASP A 82 1.80 -3.22 13.12
N SER A 83 2.96 -2.59 12.98
CA SER A 83 3.27 -1.39 13.79
C SER A 83 4.12 -0.30 13.15
N ILE A 84 4.59 -0.48 11.91
CA ILE A 84 5.47 0.51 11.29
C ILE A 84 4.71 1.77 10.88
N GLY A 85 5.26 2.95 11.18
CA GLY A 85 4.67 4.22 10.74
C GLY A 85 4.95 4.52 9.27
N HIS A 86 4.23 5.48 8.71
CA HIS A 86 4.21 5.82 7.28
C HIS A 86 5.61 5.93 6.63
N LEU A 87 6.48 6.78 7.17
CA LEU A 87 7.84 6.92 6.63
C LEU A 87 8.71 5.68 6.85
N GLY A 88 8.44 4.91 7.90
CA GLY A 88 9.17 3.69 8.22
C GLY A 88 9.05 2.62 7.13
N ILE A 89 7.95 2.61 6.38
CA ILE A 89 7.75 1.71 5.23
C ILE A 89 8.87 1.89 4.19
N PHE A 90 9.34 3.13 3.99
CA PHE A 90 10.35 3.45 2.97
C PHE A 90 11.78 3.49 3.50
N VAL A 91 11.97 3.94 4.75
CA VAL A 91 13.31 4.23 5.30
C VAL A 91 13.69 3.38 6.50
N GLY A 92 12.79 2.54 6.99
CA GLY A 92 13.05 1.67 8.14
C GLY A 92 14.05 0.56 7.80
N GLY A 93 15.21 0.55 8.46
CA GLY A 93 16.24 -0.47 8.21
C GLY A 93 15.77 -1.90 8.55
N GLY A 94 14.79 -2.07 9.43
CA GLY A 94 14.12 -3.34 9.70
C GLY A 94 13.29 -3.81 8.51
N ILE A 95 12.49 -2.91 7.93
CA ILE A 95 11.66 -3.18 6.75
C ILE A 95 12.52 -3.49 5.52
N ALA A 96 13.59 -2.73 5.30
CA ALA A 96 14.49 -2.98 4.17
C ALA A 96 15.12 -4.38 4.23
N ARG A 97 15.48 -4.86 5.42
CA ARG A 97 16.11 -6.18 5.61
C ARG A 97 15.11 -7.33 5.65
N LYS A 98 13.85 -7.07 5.93
CA LYS A 98 12.79 -8.08 5.96
C LYS A 98 11.93 -7.97 4.69
N GLU A 99 10.93 -7.12 4.71
CA GLU A 99 9.91 -7.10 3.68
C GLU A 99 10.45 -6.80 2.28
N HIS A 100 11.28 -5.75 2.13
CA HIS A 100 11.81 -5.38 0.81
C HIS A 100 12.75 -6.43 0.26
N GLN A 101 13.64 -6.98 1.10
CA GLN A 101 14.59 -8.01 0.68
C GLN A 101 13.88 -9.31 0.34
N GLU A 102 12.94 -9.75 1.18
CA GLU A 102 12.20 -10.99 0.95
C GLU A 102 11.31 -10.91 -0.29
N PHE A 103 10.67 -9.77 -0.56
CA PHE A 103 9.92 -9.58 -1.80
C PHE A 103 10.85 -9.61 -3.03
N ALA A 104 11.99 -8.92 -2.98
CA ALA A 104 12.95 -8.91 -4.08
C ALA A 104 13.52 -10.32 -4.35
N THR A 105 13.80 -11.08 -3.30
CA THR A 105 14.32 -12.44 -3.41
C THR A 105 13.28 -13.42 -3.96
N ASN A 106 12.01 -13.21 -3.63
CA ASN A 106 10.89 -14.05 -4.06
C ASN A 106 10.15 -13.53 -5.31
N ILE A 107 10.74 -12.61 -6.08
CA ILE A 107 10.08 -12.02 -7.25
C ILE A 107 9.67 -13.08 -8.29
N ASP A 108 10.50 -14.09 -8.50
CA ASP A 108 10.22 -15.18 -9.43
C ASP A 108 9.03 -16.05 -8.97
N LEU A 109 8.87 -16.22 -7.68
CA LEU A 109 7.70 -16.92 -7.12
C LEU A 109 6.44 -16.07 -7.28
N ILE A 110 6.53 -14.75 -7.07
CA ILE A 110 5.40 -13.84 -7.29
C ILE A 110 4.95 -13.88 -8.75
N ASP A 111 5.88 -13.96 -9.70
CA ASP A 111 5.57 -14.10 -11.13
C ASP A 111 4.83 -15.39 -11.49
N VAL A 112 5.06 -16.44 -10.72
CA VAL A 112 4.41 -17.74 -10.91
C VAL A 112 3.01 -17.79 -10.31
N LEU A 113 2.70 -16.91 -9.33
CA LEU A 113 1.36 -16.86 -8.76
C LEU A 113 0.32 -16.58 -9.86
N PRO A 114 -0.70 -17.42 -9.98
CA PRO A 114 -1.76 -17.22 -10.97
C PRO A 114 -2.62 -16.01 -10.62
N PRO A 115 -3.46 -15.56 -11.55
CA PRO A 115 -4.43 -14.52 -11.29
C PRO A 115 -5.29 -14.81 -10.06
N GLY A 116 -5.28 -13.89 -9.11
CA GLY A 116 -5.96 -14.01 -7.84
C GLY A 116 -5.44 -13.04 -6.79
N LEU A 117 -5.93 -13.19 -5.59
CA LEU A 117 -5.61 -12.37 -4.43
C LEU A 117 -4.84 -13.20 -3.40
N TYR A 118 -3.73 -12.65 -2.91
CA TYR A 118 -2.83 -13.35 -1.99
C TYR A 118 -2.38 -12.45 -0.85
N GLU A 119 -2.19 -13.04 0.31
CA GLU A 119 -1.48 -12.42 1.42
C GLU A 119 -0.07 -12.98 1.52
N ALA A 120 0.93 -12.12 1.59
CA ALA A 120 2.31 -12.52 1.87
C ALA A 120 2.50 -12.63 3.38
N VAL A 121 2.63 -13.86 3.86
CA VAL A 121 2.89 -14.18 5.27
C VAL A 121 4.36 -14.51 5.44
N MET A 122 5.04 -13.77 6.32
CA MET A 122 6.46 -13.94 6.60
C MET A 122 6.67 -14.46 8.02
N THR A 123 7.27 -15.63 8.16
CA THR A 123 7.61 -16.23 9.45
C THR A 123 9.12 -16.31 9.62
N PRO A 124 9.68 -16.01 10.81
CA PRO A 124 11.12 -16.11 11.01
C PRO A 124 11.62 -17.54 10.74
N LYS A 125 12.78 -17.66 10.07
CA LYS A 125 13.46 -18.94 9.89
C LYS A 125 13.94 -19.45 11.26
N SER A 126 13.35 -20.56 11.72
CA SER A 126 13.79 -21.21 12.94
C SER A 126 15.00 -22.12 12.68
N ALA A 127 15.76 -22.44 13.74
CA ALA A 127 16.87 -23.38 13.62
C ALA A 127 16.41 -24.80 13.20
N ASP A 128 15.16 -25.15 13.54
CA ASP A 128 14.56 -26.45 13.21
C ASP A 128 13.65 -26.38 11.95
N ALA A 129 13.80 -25.34 11.14
CA ALA A 129 13.02 -25.21 9.92
C ALA A 129 13.30 -26.38 8.96
N ALA A 130 12.24 -27.00 8.43
CA ALA A 130 12.40 -28.06 7.43
C ALA A 130 12.97 -27.47 6.14
N ASN A 131 13.96 -28.16 5.55
CA ASN A 131 14.65 -27.78 4.32
C ASN A 131 15.19 -26.34 4.34
N PRO A 132 16.04 -25.98 5.31
CA PRO A 132 16.51 -24.60 5.50
C PRO A 132 17.34 -24.07 4.34
N GLU A 133 17.91 -24.95 3.51
CA GLU A 133 18.66 -24.64 2.28
C GLU A 133 17.76 -24.11 1.14
N LEU A 134 16.47 -24.34 1.22
CA LEU A 134 15.48 -23.85 0.26
C LEU A 134 14.88 -22.50 0.65
N ILE A 135 15.25 -21.96 1.81
CA ILE A 135 14.84 -20.63 2.29
C ILE A 135 15.91 -19.63 1.86
N ALA A 136 15.52 -18.68 1.05
CA ALA A 136 16.47 -17.76 0.41
C ALA A 136 17.01 -16.69 1.38
N GLY A 137 16.23 -16.29 2.38
CA GLY A 137 16.54 -15.24 3.36
C GLY A 137 16.52 -15.71 4.81
N ASP A 138 16.24 -14.77 5.71
CA ASP A 138 16.07 -14.99 7.13
C ASP A 138 14.61 -15.29 7.52
N TRP A 139 13.70 -15.19 6.57
CA TRP A 139 12.27 -15.39 6.72
C TRP A 139 11.76 -16.41 5.73
N ILE A 140 10.77 -17.19 6.13
CA ILE A 140 10.03 -18.09 5.24
C ILE A 140 8.85 -17.30 4.70
N VAL A 141 8.81 -17.09 3.39
CA VAL A 141 7.73 -16.38 2.70
C VAL A 141 6.71 -17.38 2.17
N ARG A 142 5.46 -17.15 2.53
CA ARG A 142 4.32 -17.94 2.05
C ARG A 142 3.25 -17.01 1.48
N PHE A 143 2.76 -17.30 0.29
CA PHE A 143 1.66 -16.58 -0.33
C PHE A 143 0.37 -17.39 -0.13
N GLU A 144 -0.48 -16.90 0.75
CA GLU A 144 -1.74 -17.52 1.08
C GLU A 144 -2.86 -16.94 0.21
N GLN A 145 -3.61 -17.81 -0.46
CA GLN A 145 -4.76 -17.37 -1.25
C GLN A 145 -5.79 -16.72 -0.31
N ARG A 146 -6.30 -15.56 -0.74
CA ARG A 146 -7.34 -14.80 -0.05
C ARG A 146 -8.50 -14.51 -1.00
N THR A 147 -9.60 -14.12 -0.42
CA THR A 147 -10.81 -13.70 -1.10
C THR A 147 -11.03 -12.19 -0.93
N LEU A 148 -11.93 -11.62 -1.70
CA LEU A 148 -12.36 -10.24 -1.46
C LEU A 148 -13.01 -10.04 -0.07
N ASP A 149 -13.59 -11.10 0.50
CA ASP A 149 -14.17 -11.01 1.85
C ASP A 149 -13.10 -10.89 2.92
N ASP A 150 -11.93 -11.52 2.74
CA ASP A 150 -10.77 -11.33 3.62
C ASP A 150 -10.30 -9.87 3.60
N VAL A 151 -10.24 -9.25 2.42
CA VAL A 151 -9.89 -7.83 2.27
C VAL A 151 -11.00 -6.94 2.84
N ARG A 152 -12.29 -7.26 2.63
CA ARG A 152 -13.42 -6.52 3.24
C ARG A 152 -13.35 -6.54 4.76
N ALA A 153 -12.91 -7.64 5.36
CA ALA A 153 -12.70 -7.72 6.81
C ALA A 153 -11.62 -6.75 7.32
N ILE A 154 -10.60 -6.47 6.51
CA ILE A 154 -9.55 -5.47 6.83
C ILE A 154 -10.07 -4.04 6.57
N VAL A 155 -10.66 -3.82 5.41
CA VAL A 155 -11.08 -2.49 4.94
C VAL A 155 -12.31 -1.99 5.72
N GLN A 156 -13.21 -2.88 6.09
CA GLN A 156 -14.45 -2.60 6.81
C GLN A 156 -15.28 -1.48 6.14
N PRO A 157 -15.70 -1.66 4.87
CA PRO A 157 -16.46 -0.66 4.15
C PRO A 157 -17.76 -0.34 4.89
N SER A 158 -18.03 0.95 5.07
CA SER A 158 -19.21 1.43 5.80
C SER A 158 -20.00 2.43 4.96
N PRO A 159 -21.29 2.18 4.65
CA PRO A 159 -22.13 3.14 3.93
C PRO A 159 -22.23 4.49 4.64
N GLU A 160 -22.15 4.50 5.96
CA GLU A 160 -22.17 5.72 6.75
C GLU A 160 -20.88 6.53 6.54
N ASN A 161 -19.71 5.89 6.52
CA ASN A 161 -18.45 6.54 6.22
C ASN A 161 -18.43 7.06 4.77
N GLU A 162 -18.96 6.30 3.82
CA GLU A 162 -19.09 6.76 2.43
C GLU A 162 -19.90 8.07 2.33
N ARG A 163 -21.00 8.19 3.07
CA ARG A 163 -21.79 9.44 3.12
C ARG A 163 -21.00 10.59 3.75
N ARG A 164 -20.24 10.34 4.83
CA ARG A 164 -19.36 11.33 5.46
C ARG A 164 -18.31 11.84 4.49
N PHE A 165 -17.65 10.94 3.79
CA PHE A 165 -16.63 11.29 2.78
C PHE A 165 -17.24 11.98 1.56
N ALA A 166 -18.42 11.58 1.11
CA ALA A 166 -19.15 12.27 0.06
C ALA A 166 -19.48 13.72 0.48
N ALA A 167 -19.90 13.94 1.72
CA ALA A 167 -20.15 15.29 2.26
C ALA A 167 -18.85 16.11 2.34
N ALA A 168 -17.75 15.52 2.81
CA ALA A 168 -16.45 16.19 2.85
C ALA A 168 -15.97 16.58 1.44
N ARG A 169 -16.14 15.72 0.46
CA ARG A 169 -15.84 15.99 -0.95
C ARG A 169 -16.64 17.18 -1.46
N ARG A 170 -17.97 17.20 -1.24
CA ARG A 170 -18.83 18.30 -1.70
C ARG A 170 -18.46 19.64 -1.03
N VAL A 171 -18.15 19.63 0.27
CA VAL A 171 -17.65 20.81 0.98
C VAL A 171 -16.34 21.29 0.35
N SER A 172 -15.41 20.40 0.05
CA SER A 172 -14.16 20.73 -0.60
C SER A 172 -14.37 21.35 -1.99
N GLU A 173 -15.24 20.77 -2.81
CA GLU A 173 -15.59 21.30 -4.14
C GLU A 173 -16.20 22.71 -4.03
N ILE A 174 -17.11 22.95 -3.10
CA ILE A 174 -17.72 24.28 -2.82
C ILE A 174 -16.63 25.28 -2.39
N ASN A 175 -15.78 24.91 -1.43
CA ASN A 175 -14.72 25.75 -0.93
C ASN A 175 -13.72 26.11 -2.05
N LEU A 176 -13.38 25.17 -2.92
CA LEU A 176 -12.52 25.40 -4.06
C LEU A 176 -13.17 26.40 -5.07
N GLY A 177 -14.45 26.25 -5.32
CA GLY A 177 -15.21 27.19 -6.17
C GLY A 177 -15.20 28.60 -5.58
N LEU A 178 -15.47 28.74 -4.29
CA LEU A 178 -15.43 30.03 -3.58
C LEU A 178 -14.03 30.63 -3.60
N TYR A 179 -13.00 29.82 -3.31
CA TYR A 179 -11.62 30.26 -3.35
C TYR A 179 -11.24 30.80 -4.75
N ARG A 180 -11.55 30.04 -5.78
CA ARG A 180 -11.23 30.43 -7.19
C ARG A 180 -11.91 31.72 -7.59
N THR A 181 -13.14 31.92 -7.16
CA THR A 181 -13.94 33.08 -7.55
C THR A 181 -13.61 34.32 -6.73
N LEU A 182 -13.47 34.18 -5.39
CA LEU A 182 -13.39 35.31 -4.50
C LEU A 182 -11.95 35.64 -4.06
N PHE A 183 -11.12 34.63 -3.81
CA PHE A 183 -9.83 34.82 -3.17
C PHE A 183 -8.63 34.66 -4.12
N GLN A 184 -8.68 33.74 -5.07
CA GLN A 184 -7.56 33.46 -5.96
C GLN A 184 -7.06 34.67 -6.75
N PRO A 185 -7.92 35.57 -7.28
CA PRO A 185 -7.44 36.78 -7.97
C PRO A 185 -6.56 37.67 -7.07
N PHE A 186 -6.94 37.85 -5.80
CA PHE A 186 -6.16 38.61 -4.85
C PHE A 186 -4.86 37.92 -4.49
N VAL A 187 -4.88 36.60 -4.26
CA VAL A 187 -3.68 35.81 -3.98
C VAL A 187 -2.71 35.91 -5.15
N LYS A 188 -3.18 35.75 -6.40
CA LYS A 188 -2.34 35.90 -7.59
C LYS A 188 -1.76 37.30 -7.78
N ALA A 189 -2.47 38.33 -7.34
CA ALA A 189 -1.98 39.71 -7.42
C ALA A 189 -0.86 40.00 -6.40
N VAL A 190 -0.88 39.36 -5.24
CA VAL A 190 0.07 39.59 -4.14
C VAL A 190 1.26 38.63 -4.19
N VAL A 191 1.05 37.38 -4.64
CA VAL A 191 2.09 36.36 -4.69
C VAL A 191 2.99 36.58 -5.89
N ASN A 192 4.22 36.96 -5.62
CA ASN A 192 5.31 37.02 -6.58
C ASN A 192 6.53 36.30 -5.99
N GLU A 193 7.61 36.20 -6.75
CA GLU A 193 8.81 35.49 -6.33
C GLU A 193 9.37 36.02 -5.01
N GLN A 194 9.41 37.34 -4.86
CA GLN A 194 9.94 38.01 -3.69
C GLN A 194 9.09 37.79 -2.44
N THR A 195 7.74 37.91 -2.55
CA THR A 195 6.84 37.65 -1.43
C THR A 195 6.79 36.18 -1.06
N SER A 196 6.88 35.29 -2.03
CA SER A 196 6.93 33.84 -1.80
C SER A 196 8.22 33.43 -1.08
N GLU A 197 9.36 34.00 -1.48
CA GLU A 197 10.64 33.74 -0.80
C GLU A 197 10.64 34.29 0.64
N TRP A 198 10.06 35.47 0.83
CA TRP A 198 9.90 36.05 2.15
C TRP A 198 9.02 35.18 3.06
N LEU A 199 7.84 34.78 2.59
CA LEU A 199 6.94 33.89 3.32
C LEU A 199 7.59 32.54 3.64
N ARG A 200 8.38 31.98 2.73
CA ARG A 200 9.13 30.74 2.95
C ARG A 200 10.17 30.91 4.06
N LYS A 201 10.95 32.00 4.04
CA LYS A 201 11.99 32.28 5.05
C LYS A 201 11.42 32.41 6.47
N PHE A 202 10.21 32.97 6.59
CA PHE A 202 9.55 33.16 7.88
C PHE A 202 8.54 32.06 8.24
N ASN A 203 8.47 30.99 7.43
CA ASN A 203 7.67 29.83 7.78
C ASN A 203 8.29 29.14 9.00
N SER A 204 7.46 28.84 10.02
CA SER A 204 7.90 28.18 11.25
C SER A 204 8.59 26.83 11.01
N ALA A 205 8.22 26.10 9.95
CA ALA A 205 8.87 24.85 9.57
C ALA A 205 10.26 25.05 8.94
N GLU A 206 10.53 26.21 8.33
CA GLU A 206 11.82 26.55 7.70
C GLU A 206 12.81 27.21 8.67
N LEU A 207 12.30 27.89 9.71
CA LEU A 207 13.14 28.59 10.69
C LEU A 207 14.23 27.71 11.32
N PRO A 208 13.97 26.48 11.78
CA PRO A 208 15.00 25.60 12.32
C PRO A 208 16.12 25.31 11.31
N TYR A 209 15.75 25.06 10.05
CA TYR A 209 16.72 24.79 8.98
C TYR A 209 17.61 26.00 8.69
N GLN A 210 17.08 27.21 8.82
CA GLN A 210 17.86 28.44 8.65
C GLN A 210 18.77 28.70 9.85
N LEU A 211 18.26 28.50 11.07
CA LEU A 211 19.03 28.69 12.31
C LEU A 211 20.20 27.69 12.41
N PHE A 212 19.99 26.45 12.00
CA PHE A 212 20.99 25.38 12.07
C PHE A 212 21.72 25.13 10.74
N SER A 213 21.62 26.04 9.77
CA SER A 213 22.32 25.92 8.50
C SER A 213 23.77 26.41 8.59
N ASP A 214 24.62 25.94 7.67
CA ASP A 214 26.00 26.42 7.50
C ASP A 214 26.11 27.93 7.15
N ARG A 215 25.00 28.58 6.81
CA ARG A 215 24.91 30.02 6.59
C ARG A 215 24.92 30.81 7.89
N ASN A 216 24.62 30.17 9.03
CA ASN A 216 24.68 30.79 10.34
C ASN A 216 26.13 30.74 10.86
N PRO A 217 26.79 31.91 11.13
CA PRO A 217 28.17 31.94 11.59
C PRO A 217 28.43 31.15 12.88
N LEU A 218 27.44 31.05 13.77
CA LEU A 218 27.54 30.24 14.99
C LEU A 218 27.61 28.73 14.66
N MET A 219 26.88 28.29 13.65
CA MET A 219 26.89 26.87 13.24
C MET A 219 28.20 26.48 12.55
N GLN A 220 28.83 27.40 11.82
CA GLN A 220 30.18 27.19 11.27
C GLN A 220 31.23 26.92 12.35
N GLN A 221 31.14 27.58 13.49
CA GLN A 221 32.05 27.32 14.64
C GLN A 221 31.79 25.92 15.23
N ILE A 222 30.53 25.45 15.26
CA ILE A 222 30.19 24.10 15.72
C ILE A 222 30.83 23.04 14.82
N ALA A 223 30.89 23.27 13.51
CA ALA A 223 31.55 22.34 12.58
C ALA A 223 33.05 22.15 12.93
N HIS A 224 33.77 23.24 13.22
CA HIS A 224 35.17 23.15 13.64
C HIS A 224 35.36 22.45 14.99
N LEU A 225 34.50 22.77 15.97
CA LEU A 225 34.51 22.10 17.29
C LEU A 225 34.15 20.60 17.17
N ALA A 226 33.21 20.25 16.28
CA ALA A 226 32.82 18.87 16.05
C ALA A 226 33.98 18.01 15.52
N GLU A 227 34.86 18.58 14.70
CA GLU A 227 36.01 17.88 14.17
C GLU A 227 37.03 17.54 15.29
N GLN A 228 37.29 18.51 16.21
CA GLN A 228 38.13 18.28 17.38
C GLN A 228 37.53 17.22 18.33
N VAL A 229 36.21 17.28 18.58
CA VAL A 229 35.50 16.32 19.44
C VAL A 229 35.55 14.93 18.83
N ARG A 230 35.41 14.78 17.52
CA ARG A 230 35.47 13.46 16.82
C ARG A 230 36.82 12.78 17.06
N GLY A 231 37.92 13.53 16.99
CA GLY A 231 39.28 13.02 17.21
C GLY A 231 39.56 12.58 18.66
N GLN A 232 38.78 13.05 19.63
CA GLN A 232 38.93 12.78 21.07
C GLN A 232 37.78 11.96 21.66
N ARG A 233 36.91 11.41 20.82
CA ARG A 233 35.69 10.70 21.24
C ARG A 233 36.02 9.41 22.01
N GLN A 234 35.57 9.34 23.25
CA GLN A 234 35.69 8.15 24.07
C GLN A 234 34.29 7.61 24.43
N PRO A 235 34.15 6.29 24.59
CA PRO A 235 32.90 5.70 25.08
C PRO A 235 32.59 6.24 26.47
N VAL A 236 31.34 6.61 26.70
CA VAL A 236 30.87 7.01 28.03
C VAL A 236 30.79 5.77 28.91
N SER A 237 31.23 5.89 30.19
CA SER A 237 31.14 4.78 31.13
C SER A 237 29.68 4.35 31.37
N PRO A 238 29.39 3.04 31.49
CA PRO A 238 28.04 2.53 31.70
C PRO A 238 27.30 3.09 32.91
N GLY A 239 28.05 3.52 33.96
CA GLY A 239 27.51 4.10 35.19
C GLY A 239 27.38 5.63 35.19
N ASN A 240 27.60 6.30 34.07
CA ASN A 240 27.53 7.76 34.02
C ASN A 240 26.10 8.27 34.27
N PRO A 241 25.87 9.05 35.34
CA PRO A 241 24.53 9.53 35.68
C PRO A 241 23.89 10.38 34.59
N LEU A 242 24.67 11.10 33.77
CA LEU A 242 24.15 11.90 32.66
C LEU A 242 23.49 11.04 31.58
N VAL A 243 24.01 9.83 31.34
CA VAL A 243 23.40 8.88 30.40
C VAL A 243 22.06 8.37 30.95
N GLN A 244 21.98 8.10 32.26
CA GLN A 244 20.73 7.72 32.91
C GLN A 244 19.68 8.84 32.83
N TRP A 245 20.10 10.07 33.11
CA TRP A 245 19.23 11.25 32.94
C TRP A 245 18.77 11.42 31.48
N GLN A 246 19.66 11.24 30.53
CA GLN A 246 19.31 11.30 29.10
C GLN A 246 18.24 10.26 28.74
N ALA A 247 18.37 9.02 29.22
CA ALA A 247 17.38 7.97 29.00
C ALA A 247 16.02 8.35 29.61
N ILE A 248 16.00 8.82 30.88
CA ILE A 248 14.77 9.26 31.54
C ILE A 248 14.09 10.40 30.78
N PHE A 249 14.86 11.41 30.33
CA PHE A 249 14.31 12.52 29.53
C PHE A 249 13.80 12.05 28.18
N SER A 250 14.52 11.16 27.51
CA SER A 250 14.09 10.57 26.24
C SER A 250 12.75 9.85 26.40
N ASP A 251 12.63 8.99 27.40
CA ASP A 251 11.40 8.23 27.67
C ASP A 251 10.22 9.18 28.00
N ARG A 252 10.48 10.27 28.73
CA ARG A 252 9.45 11.27 29.03
C ARG A 252 9.01 12.04 27.78
N ILE A 253 9.95 12.38 26.89
CA ILE A 253 9.63 13.04 25.63
C ILE A 253 8.81 12.10 24.74
N VAL A 254 9.21 10.83 24.63
CA VAL A 254 8.46 9.82 23.86
C VAL A 254 7.04 9.68 24.40
N ALA A 255 6.89 9.49 25.72
CA ALA A 255 5.57 9.36 26.34
C ALA A 255 4.68 10.60 26.12
N ALA A 256 5.27 11.82 26.17
CA ALA A 256 4.54 13.06 25.92
C ALA A 256 4.12 13.19 24.46
N LEU A 257 4.97 12.79 23.52
CA LEU A 257 4.67 12.80 22.09
C LEU A 257 3.60 11.74 21.73
N ASP A 258 3.66 10.57 22.34
CA ASP A 258 2.63 9.54 22.18
C ASP A 258 1.27 10.01 22.70
N GLY A 259 1.24 10.61 23.91
CA GLY A 259 0.02 11.19 24.46
C GLY A 259 -0.55 12.33 23.60
N TYR A 260 0.32 13.19 23.06
CA TYR A 260 -0.09 14.23 22.13
C TYR A 260 -0.67 13.65 20.83
N ARG A 261 -0.01 12.62 20.27
CA ARG A 261 -0.50 11.92 19.08
C ARG A 261 -1.92 11.37 19.32
N ASP A 262 -2.10 10.63 20.40
CA ASP A 262 -3.36 9.96 20.70
C ASP A 262 -4.50 10.98 20.93
N LEU A 263 -4.22 12.08 21.66
CA LEU A 263 -5.15 13.16 21.84
C LEU A 263 -5.52 13.87 20.53
N ARG A 264 -4.52 14.18 19.70
CA ARG A 264 -4.69 14.85 18.41
C ARG A 264 -5.55 13.96 17.49
N ASP A 265 -5.19 12.71 17.34
CA ASP A 265 -5.83 11.79 16.39
C ASP A 265 -7.28 11.53 16.82
N SER A 266 -7.54 11.26 18.10
CA SER A 266 -8.89 11.12 18.65
C SER A 266 -9.73 12.40 18.49
N SER A 267 -9.15 13.57 18.77
CA SER A 267 -9.87 14.84 18.64
C SER A 267 -10.20 15.14 17.17
N MET A 268 -9.27 14.92 16.25
CA MET A 268 -9.51 15.14 14.82
C MET A 268 -10.57 14.21 14.26
N GLU A 269 -10.56 12.94 14.65
CA GLU A 269 -11.58 11.98 14.29
C GLU A 269 -12.96 12.42 14.79
N GLN A 270 -13.06 12.79 16.07
CA GLN A 270 -14.34 13.24 16.66
C GLN A 270 -14.86 14.52 15.98
N ILE A 271 -14.00 15.48 15.67
CA ILE A 271 -14.37 16.68 14.94
C ILE A 271 -14.86 16.34 13.54
N PHE A 272 -14.16 15.47 12.81
CA PHE A 272 -14.58 15.00 11.49
C PHE A 272 -15.96 14.33 11.55
N LEU A 273 -16.14 13.41 12.48
CA LEU A 273 -17.41 12.71 12.67
C LEU A 273 -18.53 13.68 13.04
N ALA A 274 -18.31 14.61 13.95
CA ALA A 274 -19.31 15.58 14.37
C ALA A 274 -19.76 16.50 13.22
N ILE A 275 -18.84 16.95 12.39
CA ILE A 275 -19.14 17.83 11.26
C ILE A 275 -19.81 17.05 10.12
N TYR A 276 -19.20 15.98 9.65
CA TYR A 276 -19.62 15.30 8.41
C TYR A 276 -20.71 14.24 8.61
N SER A 277 -21.00 13.84 9.86
CA SER A 277 -22.21 13.07 10.18
C SER A 277 -23.45 13.94 10.33
N SER A 278 -23.33 15.27 10.35
CA SER A 278 -24.46 16.17 10.52
C SER A 278 -25.47 16.04 9.37
N PRO A 279 -26.71 15.60 9.62
CA PRO A 279 -27.75 15.50 8.58
C PRO A 279 -28.03 16.83 7.89
N LEU A 280 -27.94 17.94 8.65
CA LEU A 280 -28.10 19.28 8.11
C LEU A 280 -26.99 19.62 7.08
N LEU A 281 -25.74 19.36 7.43
CA LEU A 281 -24.62 19.60 6.50
C LEU A 281 -24.77 18.73 5.25
N GLN A 282 -25.03 17.43 5.42
CA GLN A 282 -25.24 16.49 4.32
C GLN A 282 -26.33 16.97 3.36
N ALA A 283 -27.48 17.40 3.90
CA ALA A 283 -28.59 17.97 3.12
C ALA A 283 -28.17 19.26 2.38
N LEU A 284 -27.47 20.18 3.06
CA LEU A 284 -27.01 21.45 2.46
C LEU A 284 -26.05 21.25 1.29
N VAL A 285 -25.20 20.23 1.36
CA VAL A 285 -24.25 19.93 0.28
C VAL A 285 -24.82 18.94 -0.76
N GLY A 286 -26.08 18.52 -0.62
CA GLY A 286 -26.77 17.69 -1.59
C GLY A 286 -26.47 16.18 -1.48
N VAL A 287 -25.96 15.72 -0.33
CA VAL A 287 -25.80 14.29 -0.04
C VAL A 287 -27.11 13.80 0.56
N LYS A 288 -27.78 12.88 -0.12
CA LYS A 288 -29.07 12.36 0.33
C LYS A 288 -28.88 11.27 1.39
N PRO A 289 -29.77 11.18 2.40
CA PRO A 289 -29.73 10.11 3.41
C PRO A 289 -29.88 8.69 2.82
N THR A 290 -30.53 8.62 1.65
CA THR A 290 -30.85 7.38 0.92
C THR A 290 -29.90 7.09 -0.25
N ASP A 291 -28.80 7.80 -0.40
CA ASP A 291 -27.75 7.44 -1.36
C ASP A 291 -27.02 6.18 -0.86
N GLU A 292 -27.82 5.18 -0.51
CA GLU A 292 -27.42 3.79 -0.29
C GLU A 292 -27.16 3.04 -1.60
N GLU A 293 -27.34 3.71 -2.75
CA GLU A 293 -26.89 3.12 -4.00
C GLU A 293 -25.37 2.97 -3.91
N PRO A 294 -24.91 1.71 -3.87
CA PRO A 294 -23.50 1.46 -3.93
C PRO A 294 -22.98 2.21 -5.15
N ARG A 295 -21.85 2.96 -4.98
CA ARG A 295 -21.18 3.60 -6.11
C ARG A 295 -21.24 2.64 -7.28
N GLN A 296 -21.90 3.04 -8.37
CA GLN A 296 -21.91 2.22 -9.59
C GLN A 296 -20.44 2.05 -10.00
N ARG A 297 -19.91 0.89 -9.69
CA ARG A 297 -18.53 0.57 -10.04
C ARG A 297 -18.44 0.55 -11.56
N PRO A 298 -17.54 1.32 -12.15
CA PRO A 298 -17.30 1.21 -13.58
C PRO A 298 -16.99 -0.26 -13.89
N GLY A 299 -17.79 -0.88 -14.76
CA GLY A 299 -17.63 -2.26 -15.14
C GLY A 299 -18.59 -3.24 -14.46
N ASN A 300 -19.60 -2.79 -13.73
CA ASN A 300 -20.77 -3.61 -13.37
C ASN A 300 -21.85 -3.53 -14.44
N GLU A 301 -21.52 -3.05 -15.64
CA GLU A 301 -22.44 -3.10 -16.77
C GLU A 301 -22.73 -4.58 -17.13
N PRO A 302 -23.96 -4.90 -17.57
CA PRO A 302 -24.36 -6.27 -17.93
C PRO A 302 -23.40 -6.93 -18.96
N GLU A 303 -22.87 -6.14 -19.89
CA GLU A 303 -21.91 -6.59 -20.89
C GLU A 303 -20.60 -7.09 -20.26
N ARG A 304 -20.11 -6.39 -19.23
CA ARG A 304 -18.90 -6.80 -18.53
C ARG A 304 -19.13 -8.04 -17.68
N ILE A 305 -20.27 -8.16 -17.01
CA ILE A 305 -20.63 -9.36 -16.25
C ILE A 305 -20.67 -10.57 -17.20
N ALA A 306 -21.33 -10.44 -18.35
CA ALA A 306 -21.36 -11.50 -19.37
C ALA A 306 -19.95 -11.84 -19.91
N PHE A 307 -19.10 -10.84 -20.11
CA PHE A 307 -17.69 -11.05 -20.50
C PHE A 307 -16.93 -11.86 -19.44
N ILE A 308 -17.06 -11.50 -18.16
CA ILE A 308 -16.38 -12.19 -17.06
C ILE A 308 -16.86 -13.64 -16.97
N GLU A 309 -18.18 -13.90 -17.01
CA GLU A 309 -18.76 -15.25 -16.98
C GLU A 309 -18.27 -16.09 -18.16
N LYS A 310 -18.28 -15.53 -19.35
CA LYS A 310 -17.75 -16.18 -20.56
C LYS A 310 -16.27 -16.51 -20.38
N ARG A 311 -15.46 -15.55 -19.93
CA ARG A 311 -14.01 -15.73 -19.75
C ARG A 311 -13.69 -16.79 -18.71
N ILE A 312 -14.39 -16.81 -17.59
CA ILE A 312 -14.23 -17.85 -16.56
C ILE A 312 -14.65 -19.23 -17.11
N GLY A 313 -15.73 -19.30 -17.87
CA GLY A 313 -16.15 -20.52 -18.56
C GLY A 313 -15.08 -21.07 -19.52
N GLU A 314 -14.48 -20.19 -20.34
CA GLU A 314 -13.36 -20.54 -21.22
C GLU A 314 -12.13 -21.04 -20.46
N LEU A 315 -11.80 -20.42 -19.35
CA LEU A 315 -10.67 -20.82 -18.51
C LEU A 315 -10.92 -22.18 -17.85
N LYS A 316 -12.13 -22.43 -17.35
CA LYS A 316 -12.53 -23.72 -16.76
C LYS A 316 -12.54 -24.84 -17.80
N ALA A 317 -12.99 -24.57 -19.01
CA ALA A 317 -12.97 -25.56 -20.08
C ALA A 317 -11.56 -26.08 -20.42
N ARG A 318 -10.54 -25.21 -20.27
CA ARG A 318 -9.13 -25.54 -20.50
C ARG A 318 -8.52 -26.42 -19.40
N ILE A 319 -9.16 -26.58 -18.24
CA ILE A 319 -8.64 -27.44 -17.15
C ILE A 319 -8.42 -28.88 -17.60
N ALA A 320 -9.30 -29.39 -18.50
CA ALA A 320 -9.20 -30.74 -19.03
C ALA A 320 -8.13 -30.90 -20.12
N GLU A 321 -7.56 -29.78 -20.63
CA GLU A 321 -6.50 -29.81 -21.64
C GLU A 321 -5.17 -30.18 -21.00
N GLY A 322 -4.31 -30.90 -21.73
CA GLY A 322 -2.95 -31.19 -21.32
C GLY A 322 -2.62 -32.69 -21.40
N GLY A 323 -1.32 -32.98 -21.21
CA GLY A 323 -0.75 -34.32 -21.23
C GLY A 323 -0.14 -34.73 -19.91
N VAL A 324 0.73 -35.73 -19.96
CA VAL A 324 1.44 -36.26 -18.78
C VAL A 324 2.28 -35.22 -18.09
N ARG A 325 2.91 -34.31 -18.85
CA ARG A 325 3.75 -33.24 -18.31
C ARG A 325 2.93 -32.25 -17.46
N GLU A 326 1.82 -31.80 -18.01
CA GLU A 326 0.89 -30.88 -17.35
C GLU A 326 0.28 -31.51 -16.11
N ALA A 327 -0.11 -32.77 -16.18
CA ALA A 327 -0.60 -33.55 -15.05
C ALA A 327 0.45 -33.67 -13.92
N ALA A 328 1.72 -33.93 -14.27
CA ALA A 328 2.82 -34.00 -13.30
C ALA A 328 3.05 -32.65 -12.60
N ILE A 329 3.12 -31.55 -13.38
CA ILE A 329 3.25 -30.20 -12.84
C ILE A 329 2.08 -29.88 -11.90
N ARG A 330 0.85 -30.17 -12.34
CA ARG A 330 -0.37 -29.93 -11.54
C ARG A 330 -0.34 -30.71 -10.23
N SER A 331 0.11 -31.95 -10.24
CA SER A 331 0.25 -32.79 -9.03
C SER A 331 1.27 -32.22 -8.06
N LEU A 332 2.44 -31.75 -8.56
CA LEU A 332 3.47 -31.15 -7.72
C LEU A 332 3.00 -29.81 -7.10
N VAL A 333 2.31 -28.99 -7.88
CA VAL A 333 1.72 -27.74 -7.38
C VAL A 333 0.64 -28.03 -6.34
N TYR A 334 -0.20 -29.03 -6.58
CA TYR A 334 -1.24 -29.44 -5.61
C TYR A 334 -0.65 -29.88 -4.28
N ILE A 335 0.41 -30.67 -4.30
CA ILE A 335 1.13 -31.08 -3.08
C ILE A 335 1.76 -29.85 -2.38
N GLY A 336 2.38 -28.96 -3.13
CA GLY A 336 2.96 -27.72 -2.59
C GLY A 336 1.93 -26.76 -1.97
N MET A 337 0.66 -26.86 -2.39
CA MET A 337 -0.45 -26.06 -1.87
C MET A 337 -1.15 -26.69 -0.64
N ALA A 338 -0.79 -27.91 -0.25
CA ALA A 338 -1.48 -28.64 0.82
C ALA A 338 -1.39 -27.96 2.20
N GLY A 339 -0.49 -27.00 2.37
CA GLY A 339 -0.27 -26.20 3.59
C GLY A 339 -0.96 -24.84 3.62
N ALA A 340 -2.10 -24.65 2.95
CA ALA A 340 -2.88 -23.41 2.89
C ALA A 340 -2.26 -22.23 2.10
N GLY A 341 -1.09 -22.40 1.49
CA GLY A 341 -0.44 -21.36 0.67
C GLY A 341 0.73 -21.89 -0.14
N VAL A 342 1.26 -21.06 -1.03
CA VAL A 342 2.48 -21.39 -1.79
C VAL A 342 3.68 -20.93 -0.98
N ASP A 343 4.46 -21.89 -0.53
CA ASP A 343 5.68 -21.68 0.24
C ASP A 343 6.88 -21.53 -0.73
N GLU A 344 7.78 -20.60 -0.45
CA GLU A 344 8.97 -20.37 -1.27
C GLU A 344 9.85 -21.61 -1.44
N ARG A 345 9.88 -22.49 -0.44
CA ARG A 345 10.65 -23.74 -0.49
C ARG A 345 10.17 -24.67 -1.59
N ALA A 346 8.86 -24.76 -1.78
CA ALA A 346 8.30 -25.57 -2.86
C ALA A 346 8.73 -25.04 -4.25
N PHE A 347 8.70 -23.74 -4.43
CA PHE A 347 9.17 -23.10 -5.68
C PHE A 347 10.68 -23.24 -5.86
N ASN A 348 11.49 -23.02 -4.82
CA ASN A 348 12.93 -23.14 -4.87
C ASN A 348 13.38 -24.58 -5.14
N GLU A 349 12.64 -25.59 -4.63
CA GLU A 349 12.89 -26.98 -4.97
C GLU A 349 12.62 -27.28 -6.47
N LEU A 350 11.52 -26.80 -6.98
CA LEU A 350 11.21 -26.94 -8.41
C LEU A 350 12.26 -26.24 -9.28
N ARG A 351 12.74 -25.07 -8.85
CA ARG A 351 13.81 -24.33 -9.51
C ARG A 351 15.14 -25.11 -9.48
N ARG A 352 15.46 -25.77 -8.37
CA ARG A 352 16.63 -26.63 -8.22
C ARG A 352 16.56 -27.84 -9.16
N ILE A 353 15.45 -28.58 -9.15
CA ILE A 353 15.23 -29.73 -10.03
C ILE A 353 15.37 -29.32 -11.50
N ARG A 354 14.81 -28.18 -11.89
CA ARG A 354 14.99 -27.66 -13.25
C ARG A 354 16.45 -27.41 -13.58
N ALA A 355 17.22 -26.80 -12.68
CA ALA A 355 18.64 -26.49 -12.90
C ALA A 355 19.48 -27.76 -13.05
N GLU A 356 19.19 -28.80 -12.28
CA GLU A 356 19.88 -30.11 -12.33
C GLU A 356 19.61 -30.88 -13.61
N HIS A 357 18.39 -30.79 -14.14
CA HIS A 357 17.97 -31.59 -15.30
C HIS A 357 18.12 -30.88 -16.66
N GLY A 358 18.44 -29.60 -16.68
CA GLY A 358 18.76 -28.79 -17.86
C GLY A 358 17.63 -28.59 -18.86
N GLY A 359 17.84 -27.73 -19.83
CA GLY A 359 17.06 -27.71 -21.08
C GLY A 359 16.05 -26.57 -21.27
N VAL A 360 15.53 -25.92 -20.22
CA VAL A 360 14.61 -24.77 -20.36
C VAL A 360 15.05 -23.57 -19.53
N THR A 361 14.83 -22.38 -20.06
CA THR A 361 15.07 -21.14 -19.32
C THR A 361 14.12 -21.01 -18.14
N LEU A 362 14.41 -20.12 -17.19
CA LEU A 362 13.54 -19.89 -16.04
C LEU A 362 12.17 -19.36 -16.49
N ASP A 363 12.11 -18.48 -17.47
CA ASP A 363 10.85 -17.91 -17.97
C ASP A 363 9.99 -18.97 -18.70
N GLU A 364 10.60 -19.84 -19.49
CA GLU A 364 9.91 -20.96 -20.11
C GLU A 364 9.38 -21.98 -19.09
N PHE A 365 10.02 -22.08 -17.94
CA PHE A 365 9.57 -22.92 -16.85
C PHE A 365 8.42 -22.29 -16.06
N LYS A 366 8.47 -21.00 -15.78
CA LYS A 366 7.44 -20.28 -15.01
C LYS A 366 6.05 -20.34 -15.66
N LYS A 367 6.00 -20.24 -16.99
CA LYS A 367 4.74 -20.18 -17.73
C LYS A 367 3.85 -21.40 -17.52
N PRO A 368 4.28 -22.66 -17.82
CA PRO A 368 3.45 -23.84 -17.58
C PRO A 368 3.15 -24.04 -16.08
N LEU A 369 4.07 -23.69 -15.19
CA LEU A 369 3.84 -23.75 -13.75
C LEU A 369 2.68 -22.85 -13.33
N ARG A 370 2.67 -21.61 -13.78
CA ARG A 370 1.60 -20.64 -13.52
C ARG A 370 0.25 -21.10 -14.12
N GLU A 371 0.26 -21.66 -15.33
CA GLU A 371 -0.95 -22.17 -15.99
C GLU A 371 -1.56 -23.35 -15.22
N GLN A 372 -0.76 -24.32 -14.79
CA GLN A 372 -1.25 -25.46 -14.03
C GLN A 372 -1.70 -25.08 -12.62
N PHE A 373 -1.03 -24.13 -12.00
CA PHE A 373 -1.45 -23.55 -10.72
C PHE A 373 -2.81 -22.85 -10.86
N PHE A 374 -3.00 -22.06 -11.91
CA PHE A 374 -4.26 -21.37 -12.18
C PHE A 374 -5.40 -22.37 -12.41
N SER A 375 -5.14 -23.46 -13.15
CA SER A 375 -6.12 -24.52 -13.34
C SER A 375 -6.59 -25.12 -12.03
N LEU A 376 -5.69 -25.37 -11.07
CA LEU A 376 -6.06 -25.87 -9.74
C LEU A 376 -6.92 -24.89 -8.93
N LEU A 377 -6.67 -23.59 -9.06
CA LEU A 377 -7.46 -22.56 -8.35
C LEU A 377 -8.84 -22.36 -8.96
N LEU A 378 -9.02 -22.63 -10.26
CA LEU A 378 -10.31 -22.55 -10.94
C LEU A 378 -11.19 -23.78 -10.68
N ASP A 379 -10.59 -24.91 -10.33
CA ASP A 379 -11.26 -26.19 -10.07
C ASP A 379 -11.76 -26.30 -8.63
N ARG A 380 -11.31 -25.41 -7.75
CA ARG A 380 -11.80 -25.30 -6.36
C ARG A 380 -13.04 -24.42 -6.29
#